data_207099f39dbdcce73066aacbfc74c8ee
#
_entry.id   207099f39dbdcce73066aacbfc74c8ee
#
_cell.length_a   1.000
_cell.length_b   1.000
_cell.length_c   1.000
_cell.angle_alpha   90.00
_cell.angle_beta   90.00
_cell.angle_gamma   90.00
#
_symmetry.space_group_name_H-M   'P 1'
#
loop_
_entity.id
_entity.type
_entity.pdbx_description
1 polymer ?
#
loop_
_entity_poly.entity_id
_entity_poly.type
_entity_poly.pdbx_seq_one_letter_code
_entity_poly.pdbx_strand_id
1 'polypeptide(L)'
;MFIPTMRETPTEAESLSHRLMLKSGMIKQLARGIYAYLPITQLVLNNIQDIVREEMMAIGGAEVHLPVLHPKELWEESGRWQAYGKEAMCFLDRHDREFALGPTHEEVITDLVRDELKSYKKLPLTLFQIQTKFRDELRPRFGLLRGREFIMKDAYSFHIDEDSLDKTYHDMYDAYSRIFSRLDLDFRAVEADGGSIGGSHTHEFMALSDIGEDTIVFSETSDYAANIEKAVAPKPESVSDEALKDSETIETPNVKTVKELADFLSVNIEKTTKTMVIKADDNLKMIVLRGDQELNDVKVKSFFQAEVIDMATDEEIIAELNATPGSLGPVKASIPVYLDYQVAAMRNYPVGANQTGYHTINVNHDRDFQAEGIGDFRFINEGEMLEDGSGPAKFMRGIEVGQVFKLGTKYSEAMNFKVLDQNGRQAPVLMGCYGIGISRVLSAVVESHHDDKGIYWPKSITPFDIHIITANTKDETITETEEELYDILEE
;
A
#
# COMPACT_ATOMS: atom_id res chain seq x y z
N MET A 1 14.04 -19.77 -30.40
CA MET A 1 13.32 -19.57 -29.12
C MET A 1 11.81 -19.46 -29.34
N PHE A 2 10.96 -19.88 -28.39
CA PHE A 2 9.50 -19.74 -28.50
C PHE A 2 9.07 -18.32 -28.11
N ILE A 3 8.76 -17.49 -29.13
CA ILE A 3 8.39 -16.07 -28.98
C ILE A 3 7.11 -15.83 -29.81
N PRO A 4 5.93 -16.10 -29.28
CA PRO A 4 4.67 -15.97 -30.00
C PRO A 4 4.19 -14.51 -30.02
N THR A 5 4.78 -13.69 -30.87
CA THR A 5 4.39 -12.28 -31.03
C THR A 5 2.99 -12.13 -31.63
N MET A 6 2.29 -11.06 -31.23
CA MET A 6 0.95 -10.73 -31.71
C MET A 6 0.97 -9.49 -32.60
N ARG A 7 0.15 -9.46 -33.67
CA ARG A 7 0.01 -8.27 -34.52
C ARG A 7 -0.90 -7.23 -33.89
N GLU A 8 -2.00 -7.68 -33.32
CA GLU A 8 -3.00 -6.82 -32.67
C GLU A 8 -2.84 -6.86 -31.15
N THR A 9 -3.11 -5.75 -30.52
CA THR A 9 -3.12 -5.65 -29.06
C THR A 9 -4.47 -6.12 -28.53
N PRO A 10 -4.52 -7.03 -27.55
CA PRO A 10 -5.77 -7.39 -26.91
C PRO A 10 -6.47 -6.15 -26.33
N THR A 11 -7.78 -6.05 -26.51
CA THR A 11 -8.61 -4.91 -26.04
C THR A 11 -8.64 -4.80 -24.51
N GLU A 12 -8.32 -5.89 -23.83
CA GLU A 12 -8.32 -5.99 -22.35
C GLU A 12 -7.04 -5.42 -21.72
N ALA A 13 -6.00 -5.11 -22.53
CA ALA A 13 -4.74 -4.59 -22.02
C ALA A 13 -4.83 -3.08 -21.78
N GLU A 14 -4.95 -2.68 -20.52
CA GLU A 14 -5.18 -1.29 -20.11
C GLU A 14 -3.88 -0.47 -20.06
N SER A 15 -2.80 -0.99 -19.45
CA SER A 15 -1.51 -0.30 -19.37
C SER A 15 -0.62 -0.57 -20.58
N LEU A 16 0.36 0.30 -20.78
CA LEU A 16 1.33 0.16 -21.87
C LEU A 16 2.23 -1.06 -21.66
N SER A 17 2.74 -1.27 -20.44
CA SER A 17 3.53 -2.45 -20.08
C SER A 17 2.78 -3.75 -20.37
N HIS A 18 1.50 -3.84 -19.98
CA HIS A 18 0.67 -5.01 -20.25
C HIS A 18 0.52 -5.26 -21.76
N ARG A 19 0.25 -4.21 -22.55
CA ARG A 19 0.14 -4.29 -24.01
C ARG A 19 1.43 -4.75 -24.66
N LEU A 20 2.56 -4.15 -24.26
CA LEU A 20 3.87 -4.49 -24.83
C LEU A 20 4.26 -5.93 -24.51
N MET A 21 4.10 -6.37 -23.26
CA MET A 21 4.44 -7.73 -22.87
C MET A 21 3.59 -8.80 -23.56
N LEU A 22 2.29 -8.57 -23.75
CA LEU A 22 1.43 -9.49 -24.52
C LEU A 22 1.84 -9.50 -25.99
N LYS A 23 2.03 -8.33 -26.60
CA LYS A 23 2.33 -8.19 -28.03
C LYS A 23 3.68 -8.77 -28.40
N SER A 24 4.68 -8.60 -27.54
CA SER A 24 6.04 -9.12 -27.77
C SER A 24 6.19 -10.61 -27.48
N GLY A 25 5.14 -11.29 -27.01
CA GLY A 25 5.20 -12.70 -26.64
C GLY A 25 6.01 -12.96 -25.36
N MET A 26 5.98 -12.03 -24.44
CA MET A 26 6.61 -12.15 -23.12
C MET A 26 5.74 -12.89 -22.13
N ILE A 27 4.43 -12.57 -22.12
CA ILE A 27 3.46 -13.20 -21.22
C ILE A 27 2.25 -13.69 -22.00
N LYS A 28 1.54 -14.66 -21.44
CA LYS A 28 0.25 -15.12 -21.94
C LYS A 28 -0.75 -15.20 -20.81
N GLN A 29 -1.88 -14.55 -20.96
CA GLN A 29 -2.95 -14.62 -19.99
C GLN A 29 -3.67 -15.96 -20.06
N LEU A 30 -3.80 -16.65 -18.93
CA LEU A 30 -4.58 -17.88 -18.77
C LEU A 30 -5.96 -17.58 -18.20
N ALA A 31 -6.03 -16.68 -17.23
CA ALA A 31 -7.23 -16.13 -16.65
C ALA A 31 -6.96 -14.71 -16.19
N ARG A 32 -8.00 -13.97 -15.80
CA ARG A 32 -7.83 -12.60 -15.30
C ARG A 32 -6.95 -12.55 -14.06
N GLY A 33 -5.81 -11.87 -14.16
CA GLY A 33 -4.80 -11.77 -13.10
C GLY A 33 -3.88 -13.01 -12.96
N ILE A 34 -3.93 -13.96 -13.92
CA ILE A 34 -3.08 -15.16 -13.94
C ILE A 34 -2.39 -15.25 -15.30
N TYR A 35 -1.06 -15.26 -15.28
CA TYR A 35 -0.23 -15.19 -16.49
C TYR A 35 0.83 -16.28 -16.52
N ALA A 36 1.07 -16.84 -17.71
CA ALA A 36 2.26 -17.63 -17.99
C ALA A 36 3.39 -16.68 -18.41
N TYR A 37 4.57 -16.87 -17.85
CA TYR A 37 5.81 -16.20 -18.25
C TYR A 37 6.49 -17.01 -19.36
N LEU A 38 6.74 -16.36 -20.50
CA LEU A 38 7.34 -17.02 -21.67
C LEU A 38 8.87 -16.88 -21.66
N PRO A 39 9.62 -17.58 -22.53
CA PRO A 39 11.08 -17.71 -22.39
C PRO A 39 11.85 -16.40 -22.23
N ILE A 40 11.55 -15.36 -22.99
CA ILE A 40 12.21 -14.04 -22.82
C ILE A 40 11.94 -13.48 -21.44
N THR A 41 10.69 -13.52 -20.99
CA THR A 41 10.32 -13.04 -19.65
C THR A 41 11.06 -13.80 -18.56
N GLN A 42 11.20 -15.12 -18.71
CA GLN A 42 11.91 -15.94 -17.72
C GLN A 42 13.39 -15.54 -17.61
N LEU A 43 14.06 -15.23 -18.73
CA LEU A 43 15.44 -14.71 -18.70
C LEU A 43 15.53 -13.39 -17.96
N VAL A 44 14.66 -12.42 -18.26
CA VAL A 44 14.65 -11.13 -17.57
C VAL A 44 14.32 -11.30 -16.08
N LEU A 45 13.34 -12.15 -15.74
CA LEU A 45 13.01 -12.45 -14.33
C LEU A 45 14.18 -13.07 -13.59
N ASN A 46 14.94 -13.97 -14.21
CA ASN A 46 16.14 -14.57 -13.61
C ASN A 46 17.16 -13.47 -13.29
N ASN A 47 17.44 -12.58 -14.25
CA ASN A 47 18.37 -11.46 -14.04
C ASN A 47 17.92 -10.53 -12.91
N ILE A 48 16.63 -10.20 -12.82
CA ILE A 48 16.06 -9.42 -11.70
C ILE A 48 16.25 -10.18 -10.37
N GLN A 49 15.93 -11.48 -10.35
CA GLN A 49 16.07 -12.31 -9.16
C GLN A 49 17.51 -12.43 -8.70
N ASP A 50 18.46 -12.53 -9.63
CA ASP A 50 19.88 -12.63 -9.31
C ASP A 50 20.41 -11.33 -8.69
N ILE A 51 20.02 -10.16 -9.22
CA ILE A 51 20.31 -8.87 -8.59
C ILE A 51 19.77 -8.83 -7.15
N VAL A 52 18.54 -9.28 -6.95
CA VAL A 52 17.92 -9.32 -5.62
C VAL A 52 18.64 -10.27 -4.69
N ARG A 53 19.04 -11.48 -5.14
CA ARG A 53 19.83 -12.44 -4.36
C ARG A 53 21.18 -11.87 -3.93
N GLU A 54 21.90 -11.26 -4.87
CA GLU A 54 23.19 -10.62 -4.59
C GLU A 54 23.08 -9.59 -3.46
N GLU A 55 22.12 -8.70 -3.54
CA GLU A 55 21.93 -7.65 -2.52
C GLU A 55 21.45 -8.22 -1.18
N MET A 56 20.58 -9.23 -1.19
CA MET A 56 20.14 -9.89 0.06
C MET A 56 21.29 -10.67 0.73
N MET A 57 22.10 -11.39 -0.02
CA MET A 57 23.26 -12.08 0.51
C MET A 57 24.35 -11.12 0.99
N ALA A 58 24.53 -9.98 0.32
CA ALA A 58 25.51 -8.96 0.72
C ALA A 58 25.22 -8.37 2.11
N ILE A 59 23.96 -8.33 2.54
CA ILE A 59 23.57 -7.88 3.89
C ILE A 59 23.41 -9.05 4.89
N GLY A 60 23.88 -10.24 4.54
CA GLY A 60 23.89 -11.42 5.42
C GLY A 60 22.61 -12.26 5.43
N GLY A 61 21.70 -12.04 4.47
CA GLY A 61 20.52 -12.89 4.30
C GLY A 61 20.86 -14.27 3.78
N ALA A 62 20.15 -15.31 4.25
CA ALA A 62 20.25 -16.69 3.75
C ALA A 62 18.97 -17.08 3.02
N GLU A 63 19.11 -17.64 1.81
CA GLU A 63 17.97 -18.06 1.00
C GLU A 63 17.37 -19.37 1.51
N VAL A 64 16.05 -19.40 1.61
CA VAL A 64 15.22 -20.56 1.94
C VAL A 64 14.14 -20.74 0.90
N HIS A 65 13.47 -21.90 0.90
CA HIS A 65 12.29 -22.13 0.05
C HIS A 65 11.19 -22.73 0.90
N LEU A 66 10.13 -21.95 1.16
CA LEU A 66 9.05 -22.31 2.06
C LEU A 66 7.84 -22.87 1.28
N PRO A 67 7.00 -23.70 1.91
CA PRO A 67 5.77 -24.18 1.28
C PRO A 67 4.82 -23.06 0.93
N VAL A 68 4.11 -23.17 -0.20
CA VAL A 68 3.01 -22.27 -0.58
C VAL A 68 1.65 -22.70 -0.02
N LEU A 69 1.54 -23.97 0.43
CA LEU A 69 0.36 -24.49 1.10
C LEU A 69 0.48 -24.25 2.59
N HIS A 70 -0.38 -23.42 3.14
CA HIS A 70 -0.37 -23.06 4.54
C HIS A 70 -1.52 -23.74 5.28
N PRO A 71 -1.24 -24.51 6.35
CA PRO A 71 -2.28 -25.00 7.24
C PRO A 71 -3.02 -23.85 7.91
N LYS A 72 -4.34 -23.96 8.04
CA LYS A 72 -5.18 -22.97 8.72
C LYS A 72 -4.71 -22.65 10.13
N GLU A 73 -4.23 -23.66 10.85
CA GLU A 73 -3.84 -23.59 12.26
C GLU A 73 -2.77 -22.52 12.50
N LEU A 74 -1.82 -22.33 11.56
CA LEU A 74 -0.80 -21.28 11.68
C LEU A 74 -1.40 -19.88 11.62
N TRP A 75 -2.39 -19.69 10.76
CA TRP A 75 -3.11 -18.42 10.61
C TRP A 75 -4.06 -18.12 11.76
N GLU A 76 -4.66 -19.17 12.35
CA GLU A 76 -5.46 -19.05 13.58
C GLU A 76 -4.57 -18.67 14.77
N GLU A 77 -3.37 -19.25 14.87
CA GLU A 77 -2.40 -18.95 15.93
C GLU A 77 -1.95 -17.48 15.90
N SER A 78 -1.73 -16.91 14.70
CA SER A 78 -1.42 -15.48 14.53
C SER A 78 -2.62 -14.55 14.68
N GLY A 79 -3.84 -15.09 14.71
CA GLY A 79 -5.10 -14.34 14.70
C GLY A 79 -5.49 -13.77 13.33
N ARG A 80 -4.75 -14.10 12.26
CA ARG A 80 -4.96 -13.50 10.93
C ARG A 80 -5.93 -14.26 10.03
N TRP A 81 -6.36 -15.46 10.38
CA TRP A 81 -7.26 -16.24 9.52
C TRP A 81 -8.54 -15.49 9.15
N GLN A 82 -9.17 -14.84 10.12
CA GLN A 82 -10.37 -14.06 9.88
C GLN A 82 -10.07 -12.63 9.40
N ALA A 83 -9.02 -12.02 9.93
CA ALA A 83 -8.63 -10.65 9.59
C ALA A 83 -8.18 -10.50 8.12
N TYR A 84 -7.51 -11.51 7.55
CA TYR A 84 -7.12 -11.51 6.13
C TYR A 84 -8.32 -11.70 5.19
N GLY A 85 -9.39 -12.34 5.68
CA GLY A 85 -10.69 -12.42 5.04
C GLY A 85 -10.68 -13.11 3.67
N LYS A 86 -11.44 -12.54 2.73
CA LYS A 86 -11.67 -13.12 1.38
C LYS A 86 -10.49 -12.97 0.43
N GLU A 87 -9.46 -12.24 0.80
CA GLU A 87 -8.26 -12.10 -0.01
C GLU A 87 -7.39 -13.36 0.03
N ALA A 88 -7.53 -14.19 1.07
CA ALA A 88 -6.88 -15.49 1.14
C ALA A 88 -7.61 -16.51 0.26
N MET A 89 -6.87 -17.18 -0.65
CA MET A 89 -7.38 -18.30 -1.43
C MET A 89 -7.40 -19.57 -0.57
N CYS A 90 -8.54 -19.90 0.02
CA CYS A 90 -8.72 -21.04 0.92
C CYS A 90 -9.38 -22.22 0.21
N PHE A 91 -9.04 -23.46 0.62
CA PHE A 91 -9.63 -24.69 0.10
C PHE A 91 -9.55 -25.82 1.11
N LEU A 92 -10.30 -26.90 0.86
CA LEU A 92 -10.28 -28.12 1.65
C LEU A 92 -9.43 -29.19 0.94
N ASP A 93 -8.64 -29.92 1.70
CA ASP A 93 -7.97 -31.13 1.20
C ASP A 93 -8.93 -32.33 1.19
N ARG A 94 -8.42 -33.51 0.80
CA ARG A 94 -9.21 -34.77 0.74
C ARG A 94 -9.73 -35.28 2.09
N HIS A 95 -9.25 -34.72 3.18
CA HIS A 95 -9.60 -35.07 4.55
C HIS A 95 -10.39 -33.94 5.25
N ASP A 96 -10.96 -33.01 4.45
CA ASP A 96 -11.72 -31.85 4.92
C ASP A 96 -10.91 -30.92 5.85
N ARG A 97 -9.56 -30.89 5.70
CA ARG A 97 -8.72 -29.92 6.40
C ARG A 97 -8.60 -28.64 5.58
N GLU A 98 -8.71 -27.51 6.26
CA GLU A 98 -8.61 -26.19 5.62
C GLU A 98 -7.13 -25.78 5.41
N PHE A 99 -6.85 -25.28 4.22
CA PHE A 99 -5.58 -24.71 3.81
C PHE A 99 -5.79 -23.38 3.10
N ALA A 100 -4.75 -22.55 3.10
CA ALA A 100 -4.68 -21.38 2.23
C ALA A 100 -3.46 -21.50 1.28
N LEU A 101 -3.57 -20.91 0.08
CA LEU A 101 -2.41 -20.60 -0.74
C LEU A 101 -1.74 -19.34 -0.17
N GLY A 102 -0.44 -19.39 0.09
CA GLY A 102 0.30 -18.35 0.81
C GLY A 102 0.28 -16.99 0.13
N PRO A 103 -0.39 -15.97 0.70
CA PRO A 103 -0.30 -14.58 0.23
C PRO A 103 0.96 -13.88 0.75
N THR A 104 1.49 -14.37 1.86
CA THR A 104 2.71 -13.95 2.57
C THR A 104 3.14 -15.09 3.52
N HIS A 105 4.30 -15.02 4.17
CA HIS A 105 4.85 -16.18 4.91
C HIS A 105 5.28 -15.85 6.34
N GLU A 106 4.78 -14.81 6.99
CA GLU A 106 5.13 -14.47 8.38
C GLU A 106 4.88 -15.63 9.33
N GLU A 107 3.73 -16.31 9.21
CA GLU A 107 3.38 -17.44 10.04
C GLU A 107 4.30 -18.63 9.80
N VAL A 108 4.54 -18.98 8.53
CA VAL A 108 5.35 -20.13 8.14
C VAL A 108 6.81 -19.98 8.56
N ILE A 109 7.39 -18.78 8.37
CA ILE A 109 8.78 -18.53 8.76
C ILE A 109 8.93 -18.48 10.28
N THR A 110 7.94 -17.95 11.00
CA THR A 110 7.94 -17.94 12.47
C THR A 110 7.87 -19.36 13.01
N ASP A 111 7.01 -20.21 12.46
CA ASP A 111 6.91 -21.62 12.81
C ASP A 111 8.23 -22.37 12.57
N LEU A 112 8.84 -22.16 11.40
CA LEU A 112 10.13 -22.75 11.06
C LEU A 112 11.23 -22.44 12.08
N VAL A 113 11.31 -21.17 12.53
CA VAL A 113 12.46 -20.72 13.36
C VAL A 113 12.20 -20.80 14.85
N ARG A 114 10.95 -20.77 15.34
CA ARG A 114 10.62 -20.72 16.76
C ARG A 114 11.12 -21.93 17.55
N ASP A 115 11.22 -23.09 16.91
CA ASP A 115 11.72 -24.31 17.56
C ASP A 115 13.24 -24.45 17.49
N GLU A 116 13.90 -23.81 16.55
CA GLU A 116 15.34 -23.86 16.33
C GLU A 116 16.11 -22.76 17.05
N LEU A 117 15.49 -21.59 17.25
CA LEU A 117 16.08 -20.44 17.92
C LEU A 117 15.67 -20.40 19.41
N LYS A 118 16.56 -20.85 20.27
CA LYS A 118 16.32 -20.88 21.73
C LYS A 118 17.16 -19.86 22.52
N SER A 119 18.09 -19.16 21.86
CA SER A 119 19.03 -18.24 22.50
C SER A 119 19.34 -17.03 21.64
N TYR A 120 19.45 -15.86 22.26
CA TYR A 120 19.87 -14.60 21.64
C TYR A 120 21.20 -14.71 20.86
N LYS A 121 22.07 -15.67 21.19
CA LYS A 121 23.39 -15.87 20.54
C LYS A 121 23.29 -16.20 19.06
N LYS A 122 22.13 -16.62 18.58
CA LYS A 122 21.87 -16.92 17.16
C LYS A 122 21.20 -15.76 16.45
N LEU A 123 20.98 -14.65 17.10
CA LEU A 123 20.39 -13.42 16.58
C LEU A 123 21.47 -12.35 16.34
N PRO A 124 21.32 -11.44 15.38
CA PRO A 124 20.22 -11.39 14.43
C PRO A 124 20.29 -12.51 13.39
N LEU A 125 19.15 -12.93 12.88
CA LEU A 125 19.02 -13.87 11.77
C LEU A 125 18.15 -13.24 10.68
N THR A 126 18.58 -13.31 9.41
CA THR A 126 17.79 -12.89 8.26
C THR A 126 17.66 -14.04 7.27
N LEU A 127 16.42 -14.40 6.97
CA LEU A 127 16.08 -15.42 5.98
C LEU A 127 15.22 -14.78 4.87
N PHE A 128 15.43 -15.21 3.61
CA PHE A 128 14.62 -14.71 2.50
C PHE A 128 14.30 -15.84 1.52
N GLN A 129 13.27 -15.64 0.73
CA GLN A 129 12.93 -16.50 -0.40
C GLN A 129 12.48 -15.66 -1.60
N ILE A 130 12.52 -16.28 -2.79
CA ILE A 130 11.83 -15.80 -3.97
C ILE A 130 10.82 -16.88 -4.34
N GLN A 131 9.53 -16.57 -4.14
CA GLN A 131 8.47 -17.59 -4.20
C GLN A 131 7.18 -17.01 -4.77
N THR A 132 6.37 -17.87 -5.38
CA THR A 132 5.01 -17.53 -5.83
C THR A 132 4.11 -17.21 -4.64
N LYS A 133 3.29 -16.16 -4.79
CA LYS A 133 2.26 -15.73 -3.85
C LYS A 133 0.90 -15.72 -4.52
N PHE A 134 -0.14 -15.85 -3.69
CA PHE A 134 -1.52 -15.92 -4.14
C PHE A 134 -2.38 -14.95 -3.35
N ARG A 135 -3.08 -14.04 -4.04
CA ARG A 135 -4.06 -13.13 -3.45
C ARG A 135 -5.31 -13.11 -4.32
N ASP A 136 -6.48 -13.33 -3.72
CA ASP A 136 -7.75 -13.31 -4.48
C ASP A 136 -8.20 -11.88 -4.74
N GLU A 137 -7.41 -11.19 -5.54
CA GLU A 137 -7.67 -9.81 -5.94
C GLU A 137 -9.06 -9.66 -6.56
N LEU A 138 -9.87 -8.78 -5.99
CA LEU A 138 -11.23 -8.52 -6.47
C LEU A 138 -11.22 -7.93 -7.89
N ARG A 139 -10.25 -7.06 -8.18
CA ARG A 139 -10.11 -6.34 -9.44
C ARG A 139 -8.68 -6.40 -9.97
N PRO A 140 -8.23 -7.57 -10.48
CA PRO A 140 -6.94 -7.66 -11.15
C PRO A 140 -6.91 -6.72 -12.36
N ARG A 141 -5.85 -5.94 -12.51
CA ARG A 141 -5.70 -4.95 -13.58
C ARG A 141 -4.23 -4.68 -13.90
N PHE A 142 -3.96 -4.02 -15.03
CA PHE A 142 -2.63 -3.63 -15.49
C PHE A 142 -1.63 -4.79 -15.62
N GLY A 143 -2.09 -5.99 -16.01
CA GLY A 143 -1.23 -7.14 -16.25
C GLY A 143 -0.55 -7.64 -14.98
N LEU A 144 0.80 -7.60 -14.95
CA LEU A 144 1.59 -8.09 -13.83
C LEU A 144 1.67 -7.10 -12.67
N LEU A 145 1.15 -5.88 -12.79
CA LEU A 145 1.15 -4.90 -11.69
C LEU A 145 0.23 -5.34 -10.56
N ARG A 146 -0.94 -5.90 -10.90
CA ARG A 146 -1.92 -6.39 -9.91
C ARG A 146 -2.57 -7.69 -10.36
N GLY A 147 -1.88 -8.79 -10.10
CA GLY A 147 -2.30 -10.15 -10.43
C GLY A 147 -2.75 -10.93 -9.19
N ARG A 148 -3.36 -12.12 -9.43
CA ARG A 148 -3.77 -13.07 -8.39
C ARG A 148 -2.69 -14.06 -8.04
N GLU A 149 -1.80 -14.35 -8.97
CA GLU A 149 -0.62 -15.18 -8.81
C GLU A 149 0.59 -14.37 -9.29
N PHE A 150 1.62 -14.24 -8.46
CA PHE A 150 2.78 -13.39 -8.75
C PHE A 150 4.02 -13.89 -8.01
N ILE A 151 5.19 -13.46 -8.46
CA ILE A 151 6.47 -13.79 -7.82
C ILE A 151 6.88 -12.64 -6.90
N MET A 152 7.23 -12.99 -5.65
CA MET A 152 7.68 -12.04 -4.64
C MET A 152 8.99 -12.53 -4.01
N LYS A 153 9.93 -11.61 -3.76
CA LYS A 153 10.97 -11.81 -2.76
C LYS A 153 10.42 -11.34 -1.43
N ASP A 154 10.38 -12.20 -0.48
CA ASP A 154 10.05 -11.89 0.91
C ASP A 154 11.19 -12.31 1.83
N ALA A 155 11.63 -11.38 2.67
CA ALA A 155 12.65 -11.58 3.68
C ALA A 155 12.08 -11.30 5.07
N TYR A 156 12.63 -12.00 6.05
CA TYR A 156 12.23 -11.91 7.46
C TYR A 156 13.47 -11.84 8.32
N SER A 157 13.49 -10.90 9.27
CA SER A 157 14.58 -10.76 10.22
C SER A 157 14.11 -10.94 11.64
N PHE A 158 14.99 -11.46 12.49
CA PHE A 158 14.71 -11.84 13.88
C PHE A 158 15.76 -11.20 14.78
N HIS A 159 15.33 -10.54 15.88
CA HIS A 159 16.18 -9.70 16.71
C HIS A 159 15.84 -9.85 18.19
N ILE A 160 16.82 -9.55 19.05
CA ILE A 160 16.63 -9.54 20.50
C ILE A 160 16.24 -8.15 21.04
N ASP A 161 16.59 -7.09 20.31
CA ASP A 161 16.36 -5.68 20.68
C ASP A 161 16.08 -4.80 19.48
N GLU A 162 15.57 -3.60 19.76
CA GLU A 162 15.18 -2.60 18.76
C GLU A 162 16.39 -2.08 17.96
N ASP A 163 17.55 -1.88 18.60
CA ASP A 163 18.75 -1.37 17.93
C ASP A 163 19.19 -2.32 16.80
N SER A 164 19.11 -3.64 17.06
CA SER A 164 19.41 -4.67 16.07
C SER A 164 18.38 -4.70 14.95
N LEU A 165 17.09 -4.55 15.25
CA LEU A 165 16.01 -4.47 14.26
C LEU A 165 16.18 -3.20 13.41
N ASP A 166 16.45 -2.06 14.01
CA ASP A 166 16.66 -0.78 13.34
C ASP A 166 17.83 -0.85 12.36
N LYS A 167 18.94 -1.44 12.78
CA LYS A 167 20.09 -1.63 11.90
C LYS A 167 19.73 -2.46 10.67
N THR A 168 19.09 -3.60 10.85
CA THR A 168 18.72 -4.47 9.72
C THR A 168 17.65 -3.81 8.83
N TYR A 169 16.75 -3.05 9.41
CA TYR A 169 15.77 -2.24 8.66
C TYR A 169 16.47 -1.26 7.70
N HIS A 170 17.47 -0.53 8.16
CA HIS A 170 18.25 0.40 7.34
C HIS A 170 19.12 -0.34 6.31
N ASP A 171 19.78 -1.44 6.71
CA ASP A 171 20.53 -2.28 5.77
C ASP A 171 19.64 -2.79 4.61
N MET A 172 18.38 -3.15 4.90
CA MET A 172 17.37 -3.56 3.90
C MET A 172 16.90 -2.38 3.05
N TYR A 173 16.65 -1.23 3.66
CA TYR A 173 16.28 -0.01 2.95
C TYR A 173 17.35 0.38 1.91
N ASP A 174 18.62 0.36 2.32
CA ASP A 174 19.75 0.64 1.44
C ASP A 174 19.91 -0.43 0.35
N ALA A 175 19.72 -1.70 0.68
CA ALA A 175 19.74 -2.79 -0.30
C ALA A 175 18.64 -2.61 -1.36
N TYR A 176 17.42 -2.26 -0.97
CA TYR A 176 16.33 -1.98 -1.90
C TYR A 176 16.64 -0.79 -2.80
N SER A 177 17.19 0.28 -2.23
CA SER A 177 17.63 1.45 -3.01
C SER A 177 18.66 1.06 -4.08
N ARG A 178 19.62 0.17 -3.74
CA ARG A 178 20.59 -0.36 -4.71
C ARG A 178 19.93 -1.25 -5.76
N ILE A 179 19.01 -2.15 -5.36
CA ILE A 179 18.28 -3.02 -6.28
C ILE A 179 17.55 -2.19 -7.33
N PHE A 180 16.73 -1.23 -6.91
CA PHE A 180 15.92 -0.42 -7.84
C PHE A 180 16.80 0.50 -8.71
N SER A 181 17.90 1.03 -8.18
CA SER A 181 18.88 1.78 -8.97
C SER A 181 19.59 0.91 -10.01
N ARG A 182 19.95 -0.34 -9.68
CA ARG A 182 20.52 -1.31 -10.64
C ARG A 182 19.54 -1.70 -11.75
N LEU A 183 18.23 -1.59 -11.47
CA LEU A 183 17.15 -1.83 -12.42
C LEU A 183 16.77 -0.58 -13.21
N ASP A 184 17.51 0.53 -13.01
CA ASP A 184 17.29 1.83 -13.68
C ASP A 184 15.85 2.38 -13.48
N LEU A 185 15.27 2.14 -12.30
CA LEU A 185 13.97 2.68 -11.93
C LEU A 185 14.13 4.05 -11.26
N ASP A 186 13.35 5.03 -11.70
CA ASP A 186 13.15 6.27 -10.93
C ASP A 186 12.13 5.98 -9.83
N PHE A 187 12.56 6.10 -8.57
CA PHE A 187 11.74 5.70 -7.42
C PHE A 187 11.87 6.69 -6.26
N ARG A 188 10.87 6.63 -5.37
CA ARG A 188 10.90 7.29 -4.06
C ARG A 188 10.59 6.26 -2.98
N ALA A 189 11.36 6.31 -1.89
CA ALA A 189 10.96 5.64 -0.66
C ALA A 189 10.07 6.59 0.14
N VAL A 190 8.88 6.14 0.51
CA VAL A 190 7.85 6.97 1.16
C VAL A 190 7.40 6.33 2.46
N GLU A 191 7.14 7.14 3.48
CA GLU A 191 6.49 6.65 4.69
C GLU A 191 5.07 6.17 4.36
N ALA A 192 4.69 5.01 4.91
CA ALA A 192 3.43 4.36 4.64
C ALA A 192 2.78 3.75 5.88
N ASP A 193 1.57 3.25 5.73
CA ASP A 193 0.88 2.46 6.75
C ASP A 193 1.23 0.97 6.64
N GLY A 194 1.30 0.27 7.78
CA GLY A 194 1.62 -1.17 7.81
C GLY A 194 0.48 -2.09 7.33
N GLY A 195 -0.72 -1.57 7.12
CA GLY A 195 -1.89 -2.31 6.65
C GLY A 195 -2.21 -3.56 7.47
N SER A 196 -2.64 -4.63 6.80
CA SER A 196 -2.96 -5.94 7.42
C SER A 196 -1.73 -6.68 7.96
N ILE A 197 -0.54 -6.40 7.44
CA ILE A 197 0.72 -6.96 7.94
C ILE A 197 1.02 -6.38 9.32
N GLY A 198 0.77 -5.07 9.50
CA GLY A 198 0.98 -4.34 10.74
C GLY A 198 2.43 -3.88 10.89
N GLY A 199 2.78 -3.44 12.11
CA GLY A 199 4.10 -2.88 12.42
C GLY A 199 4.01 -1.41 12.79
N SER A 200 5.07 -0.91 13.42
CA SER A 200 5.15 0.46 13.93
C SER A 200 5.73 1.47 12.94
N HIS A 201 6.47 0.99 11.96
CA HIS A 201 7.18 1.82 10.98
C HIS A 201 7.41 1.06 9.69
N THR A 202 7.12 1.70 8.56
CA THR A 202 7.26 1.09 7.25
C THR A 202 7.57 2.15 6.18
N HIS A 203 8.35 1.75 5.17
CA HIS A 203 8.56 2.53 3.95
C HIS A 203 8.18 1.68 2.74
N GLU A 204 7.47 2.30 1.82
CA GLU A 204 7.20 1.79 0.48
C GLU A 204 8.17 2.38 -0.52
N PHE A 205 8.66 1.54 -1.44
CA PHE A 205 9.45 1.97 -2.58
C PHE A 205 8.53 2.08 -3.78
N MET A 206 8.31 3.31 -4.23
CA MET A 206 7.38 3.68 -5.30
C MET A 206 8.16 3.98 -6.57
N ALA A 207 8.04 3.13 -7.59
CA ALA A 207 8.50 3.49 -8.94
C ALA A 207 7.57 4.56 -9.52
N LEU A 208 8.14 5.67 -9.98
CA LEU A 208 7.35 6.81 -10.46
C LEU A 208 6.71 6.50 -11.81
N SER A 209 5.40 6.64 -11.92
CA SER A 209 4.65 6.33 -13.13
C SER A 209 3.24 6.90 -13.07
N ASP A 210 2.78 7.51 -14.17
CA ASP A 210 1.43 8.08 -14.27
C ASP A 210 0.31 7.04 -14.10
N ILE A 211 0.59 5.78 -14.36
CA ILE A 211 -0.36 4.68 -14.16
C ILE A 211 -0.32 4.11 -12.74
N GLY A 212 0.55 4.63 -11.86
CA GLY A 212 0.64 4.20 -10.48
C GLY A 212 -0.72 4.27 -9.77
N GLU A 213 -0.98 3.32 -8.88
CA GLU A 213 -2.24 3.29 -8.13
C GLU A 213 -2.21 4.24 -6.95
N ASP A 214 -1.04 4.46 -6.36
CA ASP A 214 -0.86 5.25 -5.15
C ASP A 214 -0.46 6.69 -5.48
N THR A 215 -0.90 7.61 -4.64
CA THR A 215 -0.51 9.01 -4.69
C THR A 215 0.57 9.27 -3.65
N ILE A 216 1.69 9.81 -4.11
CA ILE A 216 2.82 10.21 -3.28
C ILE A 216 2.75 11.71 -3.07
N VAL A 217 2.84 12.13 -1.81
CA VAL A 217 3.02 13.53 -1.40
C VAL A 217 4.50 13.77 -1.17
N PHE A 218 5.08 14.77 -1.81
CA PHE A 218 6.51 15.03 -1.70
C PHE A 218 6.84 16.53 -1.67
N SER A 219 8.05 16.84 -1.22
CA SER A 219 8.66 18.17 -1.29
C SER A 219 9.58 18.29 -2.51
N GLU A 220 9.60 19.46 -3.16
CA GLU A 220 10.60 19.79 -4.18
C GLU A 220 11.93 20.30 -3.57
N THR A 221 11.93 20.60 -2.26
CA THR A 221 13.06 21.28 -1.60
C THR A 221 13.66 20.48 -0.43
N SER A 222 13.06 19.34 -0.07
CA SER A 222 13.56 18.41 0.96
C SER A 222 13.40 16.97 0.51
N ASP A 223 13.91 16.05 1.32
CA ASP A 223 13.72 14.60 1.12
C ASP A 223 12.36 14.07 1.61
N TYR A 224 11.44 14.96 2.02
CA TYR A 224 10.12 14.55 2.48
C TYR A 224 9.36 13.85 1.35
N ALA A 225 8.92 12.62 1.62
CA ALA A 225 7.99 11.88 0.76
C ALA A 225 7.16 10.92 1.63
N ALA A 226 5.85 10.92 1.42
CA ALA A 226 4.90 10.04 2.13
C ALA A 226 3.78 9.58 1.20
N ASN A 227 3.23 8.38 1.46
CA ASN A 227 1.96 8.01 0.86
C ASN A 227 0.88 8.99 1.32
N ILE A 228 -0.04 9.38 0.43
CA ILE A 228 -1.09 10.36 0.73
C ILE A 228 -1.95 9.96 1.95
N GLU A 229 -2.08 8.65 2.20
CA GLU A 229 -2.79 8.14 3.37
C GLU A 229 -2.07 8.47 4.69
N LYS A 230 -0.75 8.65 4.63
CA LYS A 230 0.11 8.91 5.80
C LYS A 230 0.52 10.38 5.92
N ALA A 231 0.55 11.10 4.80
CA ALA A 231 0.99 12.50 4.76
C ALA A 231 0.20 13.37 5.72
N VAL A 232 0.90 14.06 6.63
CA VAL A 232 0.29 14.89 7.67
C VAL A 232 -0.27 16.16 7.06
N ALA A 233 -1.53 16.45 7.37
CA ALA A 233 -2.16 17.68 6.94
C ALA A 233 -1.82 18.84 7.91
N PRO A 234 -1.53 20.05 7.38
CA PRO A 234 -1.09 21.16 8.22
C PRO A 234 -2.17 21.62 9.20
N LYS A 235 -1.72 21.90 10.42
CA LYS A 235 -2.57 22.57 11.42
C LYS A 235 -2.69 24.04 11.08
N PRO A 236 -3.87 24.66 11.24
CA PRO A 236 -4.03 26.11 11.15
C PRO A 236 -3.13 26.81 12.20
N GLU A 237 -2.46 27.87 11.81
CA GLU A 237 -1.61 28.67 12.70
C GLU A 237 -2.38 29.38 13.79
N SER A 238 -3.64 29.72 13.53
CA SER A 238 -4.51 30.46 14.46
C SER A 238 -5.99 30.12 14.24
N VAL A 239 -6.78 30.33 15.27
CA VAL A 239 -8.24 30.32 15.17
C VAL A 239 -8.69 31.59 14.46
N SER A 240 -9.75 31.50 13.66
CA SER A 240 -10.37 32.65 12.99
C SER A 240 -10.72 33.75 13.99
N ASP A 241 -10.45 35.02 13.67
CA ASP A 241 -10.78 36.22 14.46
C ASP A 241 -12.18 36.81 14.13
N GLU A 242 -12.97 36.11 13.33
CA GLU A 242 -14.36 36.53 13.08
C GLU A 242 -15.12 36.66 14.40
N ALA A 243 -15.88 37.73 14.54
CA ALA A 243 -16.78 37.93 15.70
C ALA A 243 -17.82 36.80 15.73
N LEU A 244 -18.06 36.24 16.93
CA LEU A 244 -19.09 35.22 17.09
C LEU A 244 -20.48 35.78 16.76
N LYS A 245 -21.25 35.06 15.97
CA LYS A 245 -22.63 35.33 15.60
C LYS A 245 -23.54 34.35 16.35
N ASP A 246 -24.80 34.75 16.61
CA ASP A 246 -25.78 33.84 17.19
C ASP A 246 -26.11 32.71 16.22
N SER A 247 -26.18 31.49 16.76
CA SER A 247 -26.54 30.31 15.97
C SER A 247 -28.04 30.32 15.66
N GLU A 248 -28.41 29.95 14.44
CA GLU A 248 -29.78 29.89 13.95
C GLU A 248 -30.02 28.62 13.16
N THR A 249 -31.14 27.94 13.42
CA THR A 249 -31.56 26.80 12.61
C THR A 249 -32.47 27.25 11.49
N ILE A 250 -32.13 26.94 10.27
CA ILE A 250 -32.80 27.33 9.06
C ILE A 250 -33.27 26.11 8.27
N GLU A 251 -34.38 26.26 7.56
CA GLU A 251 -34.90 25.27 6.63
C GLU A 251 -34.06 25.27 5.33
N THR A 252 -33.57 24.10 4.92
CA THR A 252 -32.75 23.91 3.73
C THR A 252 -33.31 22.77 2.87
N PRO A 253 -34.45 23.02 2.21
CA PRO A 253 -35.15 22.01 1.47
C PRO A 253 -34.34 21.50 0.29
N ASN A 254 -34.25 20.16 0.14
CA ASN A 254 -33.50 19.46 -0.91
C ASN A 254 -31.96 19.67 -0.90
N VAL A 255 -31.40 20.25 0.15
CA VAL A 255 -29.94 20.36 0.36
C VAL A 255 -29.43 19.09 1.06
N LYS A 256 -28.60 18.32 0.37
CA LYS A 256 -28.05 17.06 0.86
C LYS A 256 -26.52 17.00 0.79
N THR A 257 -25.93 17.77 -0.11
CA THR A 257 -24.49 17.80 -0.35
C THR A 257 -23.89 19.11 0.14
N VAL A 258 -22.60 19.08 0.44
CA VAL A 258 -21.84 20.28 0.86
C VAL A 258 -21.90 21.39 -0.20
N LYS A 259 -21.85 21.02 -1.48
CA LYS A 259 -21.95 21.97 -2.59
C LYS A 259 -23.30 22.64 -2.62
N GLU A 260 -24.39 21.88 -2.50
CA GLU A 260 -25.74 22.42 -2.43
C GLU A 260 -25.92 23.38 -1.23
N LEU A 261 -25.28 23.03 -0.07
CA LEU A 261 -25.31 23.90 1.11
C LEU A 261 -24.53 25.19 0.87
N ALA A 262 -23.36 25.13 0.27
CA ALA A 262 -22.55 26.31 -0.08
C ALA A 262 -23.31 27.23 -1.06
N ASP A 263 -23.92 26.66 -2.10
CA ASP A 263 -24.72 27.38 -3.09
C ASP A 263 -25.96 28.03 -2.41
N PHE A 264 -26.68 27.28 -1.56
CA PHE A 264 -27.87 27.78 -0.83
C PHE A 264 -27.53 28.95 0.09
N LEU A 265 -26.41 28.86 0.81
CA LEU A 265 -25.94 29.90 1.72
C LEU A 265 -25.19 31.05 1.01
N SER A 266 -24.87 30.89 -0.28
CA SER A 266 -24.04 31.81 -1.06
C SER A 266 -22.67 32.05 -0.42
N VAL A 267 -22.01 30.98 0.04
CA VAL A 267 -20.66 30.99 0.65
C VAL A 267 -19.71 30.07 -0.10
N ASN A 268 -18.41 30.29 0.07
CA ASN A 268 -17.42 29.32 -0.42
C ASN A 268 -17.54 28.00 0.33
N ILE A 269 -17.27 26.89 -0.37
CA ILE A 269 -17.32 25.54 0.19
C ILE A 269 -16.41 25.37 1.43
N GLU A 270 -15.29 26.10 1.47
CA GLU A 270 -14.35 26.14 2.61
C GLU A 270 -14.94 26.77 3.88
N LYS A 271 -16.06 27.49 3.77
CA LYS A 271 -16.80 28.05 4.91
C LYS A 271 -17.88 27.09 5.41
N THR A 272 -18.06 25.95 4.76
CA THR A 272 -19.01 24.91 5.17
C THR A 272 -18.31 23.76 5.89
N THR A 273 -19.10 22.91 6.49
CA THR A 273 -18.62 21.66 7.10
C THR A 273 -19.38 20.45 6.59
N LYS A 274 -18.81 19.29 6.71
CA LYS A 274 -19.50 18.01 6.54
C LYS A 274 -19.30 17.12 7.76
N THR A 275 -20.36 16.42 8.09
CA THR A 275 -20.40 15.51 9.25
C THR A 275 -20.45 14.08 8.75
N MET A 276 -19.45 13.30 9.15
CA MET A 276 -19.33 11.87 8.85
C MET A 276 -19.60 11.08 10.11
N VAL A 277 -20.34 9.98 10.02
CA VAL A 277 -20.51 9.03 11.13
C VAL A 277 -19.84 7.72 10.77
N ILE A 278 -18.91 7.32 11.59
CA ILE A 278 -18.12 6.10 11.44
C ILE A 278 -18.35 5.15 12.59
N LYS A 279 -18.00 3.90 12.38
CA LYS A 279 -17.84 2.88 13.44
C LYS A 279 -16.34 2.61 13.62
N ALA A 280 -15.87 2.82 14.84
CA ALA A 280 -14.54 2.39 15.27
C ALA A 280 -14.76 1.21 16.23
N ASP A 281 -14.43 -0.01 15.81
CA ASP A 281 -14.68 -1.25 16.54
C ASP A 281 -16.10 -1.32 17.12
N ASP A 282 -17.11 -1.20 16.24
CA ASP A 282 -18.56 -1.17 16.55
C ASP A 282 -19.07 0.06 17.35
N ASN A 283 -18.20 1.00 17.71
CA ASN A 283 -18.61 2.24 18.40
C ASN A 283 -18.81 3.38 17.43
N LEU A 284 -20.01 3.97 17.41
CA LEU A 284 -20.31 5.13 16.57
C LEU A 284 -19.55 6.37 17.05
N LYS A 285 -18.94 7.06 16.10
CA LYS A 285 -18.22 8.32 16.28
C LYS A 285 -18.64 9.31 15.20
N MET A 286 -18.75 10.58 15.55
CA MET A 286 -19.03 11.66 14.62
C MET A 286 -17.75 12.43 14.35
N ILE A 287 -17.36 12.57 13.08
CA ILE A 287 -16.22 13.37 12.67
C ILE A 287 -16.72 14.53 11.82
N VAL A 288 -16.30 15.74 12.16
CA VAL A 288 -16.66 16.96 11.42
C VAL A 288 -15.41 17.46 10.69
N LEU A 289 -15.53 17.53 9.36
CA LEU A 289 -14.52 18.04 8.43
C LEU A 289 -14.96 19.36 7.81
N ARG A 290 -14.02 20.14 7.30
CA ARG A 290 -14.32 21.27 6.42
C ARG A 290 -14.93 20.74 5.10
N GLY A 291 -15.85 21.46 4.51
CA GLY A 291 -16.68 20.95 3.41
C GLY A 291 -15.93 20.48 2.17
N ASP A 292 -14.81 21.09 1.85
CA ASP A 292 -13.95 20.76 0.71
C ASP A 292 -13.00 19.58 0.94
N GLN A 293 -12.92 19.03 2.17
CA GLN A 293 -11.91 18.02 2.56
C GLN A 293 -12.48 16.61 2.54
N GLU A 294 -11.62 15.61 2.31
CA GLU A 294 -11.98 14.20 2.29
C GLU A 294 -11.44 13.48 3.54
N LEU A 295 -12.25 12.55 4.09
CA LEU A 295 -11.88 11.73 5.24
C LEU A 295 -10.75 10.75 4.85
N ASN A 296 -9.78 10.61 5.75
CA ASN A 296 -8.70 9.65 5.64
C ASN A 296 -8.85 8.54 6.67
N ASP A 297 -9.32 7.37 6.22
CA ASP A 297 -9.64 6.24 7.09
C ASP A 297 -8.41 5.72 7.86
N VAL A 298 -7.22 5.79 7.27
CA VAL A 298 -5.96 5.35 7.90
C VAL A 298 -5.62 6.24 9.10
N LYS A 299 -5.76 7.57 8.97
CA LYS A 299 -5.56 8.50 10.08
C LYS A 299 -6.61 8.35 11.17
N VAL A 300 -7.87 8.16 10.76
CA VAL A 300 -8.97 7.90 11.68
C VAL A 300 -8.74 6.62 12.47
N LYS A 301 -8.35 5.54 11.80
CA LYS A 301 -8.00 4.27 12.42
C LYS A 301 -6.87 4.42 13.45
N SER A 302 -5.82 5.13 13.07
CA SER A 302 -4.67 5.40 13.94
C SER A 302 -5.06 6.24 15.18
N PHE A 303 -5.89 7.27 14.98
CA PHE A 303 -6.32 8.16 16.08
C PHE A 303 -7.15 7.41 17.13
N PHE A 304 -8.06 6.53 16.71
CA PHE A 304 -8.88 5.74 17.61
C PHE A 304 -8.20 4.46 18.10
N GLN A 305 -7.04 4.10 17.55
CA GLN A 305 -6.35 2.82 17.80
C GLN A 305 -7.30 1.63 17.54
N ALA A 306 -8.17 1.77 16.54
CA ALA A 306 -9.19 0.79 16.21
C ALA A 306 -8.64 -0.33 15.32
N GLU A 307 -9.20 -1.53 15.44
CA GLU A 307 -8.88 -2.64 14.53
C GLU A 307 -9.58 -2.48 13.18
N VAL A 308 -10.84 -1.98 13.22
CA VAL A 308 -11.67 -1.78 12.04
C VAL A 308 -12.34 -0.42 12.05
N ILE A 309 -12.35 0.24 10.90
CA ILE A 309 -13.12 1.46 10.65
C ILE A 309 -14.07 1.20 9.48
N ASP A 310 -15.36 1.42 9.71
CA ASP A 310 -16.41 1.36 8.70
C ASP A 310 -17.24 2.64 8.71
N MET A 311 -17.83 3.01 7.58
CA MET A 311 -18.89 4.02 7.56
C MET A 311 -20.15 3.45 8.22
N ALA A 312 -20.78 4.23 9.08
CA ALA A 312 -22.10 3.82 9.63
C ALA A 312 -23.15 3.75 8.52
N THR A 313 -24.02 2.76 8.60
CA THR A 313 -25.14 2.60 7.65
C THR A 313 -26.23 3.66 7.92
N ASP A 314 -27.05 3.93 6.90
CA ASP A 314 -28.17 4.88 7.06
C ASP A 314 -29.13 4.44 8.17
N GLU A 315 -29.35 3.14 8.34
CA GLU A 315 -30.20 2.57 9.40
C GLU A 315 -29.62 2.84 10.80
N GLU A 316 -28.31 2.65 10.99
CA GLU A 316 -27.62 2.93 12.25
C GLU A 316 -27.66 4.44 12.57
N ILE A 317 -27.41 5.28 11.56
CA ILE A 317 -27.49 6.75 11.70
C ILE A 317 -28.89 7.21 12.11
N ILE A 318 -29.91 6.72 11.43
CA ILE A 318 -31.30 7.09 11.73
C ILE A 318 -31.73 6.60 13.12
N ALA A 319 -31.32 5.39 13.49
CA ALA A 319 -31.65 4.81 14.79
C ALA A 319 -31.05 5.60 15.94
N GLU A 320 -29.81 6.10 15.79
CA GLU A 320 -29.08 6.79 16.86
C GLU A 320 -29.31 8.30 16.88
N LEU A 321 -29.35 8.95 15.71
CA LEU A 321 -29.38 10.40 15.58
C LEU A 321 -30.76 10.95 15.16
N ASN A 322 -31.72 10.08 14.81
CA ASN A 322 -33.04 10.42 14.30
C ASN A 322 -33.04 11.41 13.11
N ALA A 323 -31.99 11.36 12.30
CA ALA A 323 -31.82 12.21 11.12
C ALA A 323 -31.18 11.42 9.98
N THR A 324 -31.38 11.87 8.74
CA THR A 324 -30.79 11.25 7.56
C THR A 324 -29.43 11.87 7.23
N PRO A 325 -28.53 11.12 6.56
CA PRO A 325 -27.30 11.70 5.98
C PRO A 325 -27.59 12.98 5.20
N GLY A 326 -26.70 13.97 5.31
CA GLY A 326 -26.88 15.31 4.74
C GLY A 326 -27.52 16.34 5.68
N SER A 327 -28.08 15.91 6.82
CA SER A 327 -28.62 16.81 7.86
C SER A 327 -28.00 16.56 9.24
N LEU A 328 -26.89 15.84 9.30
CA LEU A 328 -26.21 15.48 10.54
C LEU A 328 -25.31 16.62 11.04
N GLY A 329 -25.26 16.80 12.36
CA GLY A 329 -24.41 17.82 12.96
C GLY A 329 -24.08 17.55 14.42
N PRO A 330 -23.04 18.22 14.95
CA PRO A 330 -22.53 17.99 16.30
C PRO A 330 -23.37 18.56 17.42
N VAL A 331 -24.27 19.51 17.11
CA VAL A 331 -25.09 20.16 18.14
C VAL A 331 -26.14 19.19 18.67
N LYS A 332 -26.05 18.90 19.98
CA LYS A 332 -26.91 17.91 20.67
C LYS A 332 -26.82 16.48 20.08
N ALA A 333 -25.70 16.12 19.49
CA ALA A 333 -25.45 14.74 19.06
C ALA A 333 -25.46 13.80 20.29
N SER A 334 -26.04 12.60 20.12
CA SER A 334 -26.05 11.52 21.12
C SER A 334 -24.77 10.72 21.15
N ILE A 335 -23.92 10.86 20.14
CA ILE A 335 -22.63 10.14 19.99
C ILE A 335 -21.43 11.09 20.14
N PRO A 336 -20.24 10.57 20.50
CA PRO A 336 -19.02 11.35 20.64
C PRO A 336 -18.66 12.11 19.36
N VAL A 337 -18.28 13.38 19.48
CA VAL A 337 -17.95 14.28 18.39
C VAL A 337 -16.47 14.58 18.36
N TYR A 338 -15.87 14.49 17.19
CA TYR A 338 -14.45 14.79 16.94
C TYR A 338 -14.33 15.80 15.81
N LEU A 339 -13.40 16.72 15.92
CA LEU A 339 -13.18 17.78 14.94
C LEU A 339 -11.84 17.63 14.24
N ASP A 340 -11.82 17.83 12.93
CA ASP A 340 -10.55 18.10 12.25
C ASP A 340 -9.94 19.42 12.71
N TYR A 341 -8.62 19.54 12.70
CA TYR A 341 -7.91 20.77 13.08
C TYR A 341 -8.41 22.01 12.34
N GLN A 342 -8.80 21.87 11.06
CA GLN A 342 -9.33 22.98 10.27
C GLN A 342 -10.67 23.47 10.81
N VAL A 343 -11.59 22.57 11.17
CA VAL A 343 -12.89 22.93 11.75
C VAL A 343 -12.74 23.56 13.12
N ALA A 344 -11.81 23.04 13.94
CA ALA A 344 -11.51 23.61 15.25
C ALA A 344 -11.00 25.06 15.19
N ALA A 345 -10.40 25.46 14.07
CA ALA A 345 -9.95 26.81 13.82
C ALA A 345 -11.01 27.72 13.14
N MET A 346 -12.12 27.15 12.68
CA MET A 346 -13.21 27.91 12.04
C MET A 346 -14.12 28.57 13.08
N ARG A 347 -14.82 29.60 12.63
CA ARG A 347 -15.94 30.23 13.36
C ARG A 347 -17.15 30.43 12.46
N ASN A 348 -18.32 30.42 13.10
CA ASN A 348 -19.60 30.72 12.45
C ASN A 348 -19.92 29.83 11.25
N TYR A 349 -19.58 28.52 11.35
CA TYR A 349 -19.78 27.55 10.29
C TYR A 349 -21.17 26.90 10.33
N PRO A 350 -21.73 26.48 9.19
CA PRO A 350 -22.97 25.72 9.14
C PRO A 350 -22.72 24.23 9.42
N VAL A 351 -23.67 23.60 10.11
CA VAL A 351 -23.71 22.15 10.35
C VAL A 351 -25.14 21.63 10.12
N GLY A 352 -25.33 20.33 9.93
CA GLY A 352 -26.66 19.75 9.96
C GLY A 352 -27.34 19.94 11.33
N ALA A 353 -28.67 20.04 11.35
CA ALA A 353 -29.43 20.29 12.56
C ALA A 353 -29.92 19.01 13.26
N ASN A 354 -29.48 17.83 12.85
CA ASN A 354 -30.02 16.52 13.24
C ASN A 354 -31.55 16.44 13.03
N GLN A 355 -32.02 17.15 12.04
CA GLN A 355 -33.38 17.14 11.56
C GLN A 355 -33.36 17.24 10.02
N THR A 356 -33.95 16.23 9.36
CA THR A 356 -33.95 16.13 7.90
C THR A 356 -34.47 17.43 7.25
N GLY A 357 -33.67 18.03 6.35
CA GLY A 357 -33.99 19.25 5.65
C GLY A 357 -33.70 20.55 6.42
N TYR A 358 -32.94 20.46 7.52
CA TYR A 358 -32.55 21.65 8.32
C TYR A 358 -31.05 21.68 8.57
N HIS A 359 -30.46 22.87 8.60
CA HIS A 359 -29.10 23.15 9.02
C HIS A 359 -29.08 24.27 10.09
N THR A 360 -28.06 24.19 10.95
CA THR A 360 -27.80 25.28 11.91
C THR A 360 -26.59 26.07 11.44
N ILE A 361 -26.76 27.36 11.22
CA ILE A 361 -25.69 28.29 10.80
C ILE A 361 -25.05 28.99 12.02
N ASN A 362 -23.87 29.56 11.81
CA ASN A 362 -23.09 30.29 12.83
C ASN A 362 -22.76 29.43 14.07
N VAL A 363 -22.58 28.14 13.87
CA VAL A 363 -22.18 27.22 14.96
C VAL A 363 -20.71 27.40 15.29
N ASN A 364 -20.41 27.31 16.60
CA ASN A 364 -19.03 27.35 17.11
C ASN A 364 -18.88 26.25 18.16
N HIS A 365 -17.79 25.45 18.09
CA HIS A 365 -17.47 24.53 19.15
C HIS A 365 -17.13 25.28 20.43
N ASP A 366 -17.14 24.62 21.59
CA ASP A 366 -17.02 25.18 22.93
C ASP A 366 -18.19 26.07 23.39
N ARG A 367 -18.98 26.63 22.46
CA ARG A 367 -20.20 27.39 22.77
C ARG A 367 -21.47 26.55 22.55
N ASP A 368 -21.61 25.94 21.38
CA ASP A 368 -22.85 25.26 20.94
C ASP A 368 -22.80 23.76 21.16
N PHE A 369 -21.61 23.19 21.20
CA PHE A 369 -21.33 21.77 21.52
C PHE A 369 -19.90 21.61 22.01
N GLN A 370 -19.58 20.43 22.59
CA GLN A 370 -18.24 20.06 23.02
C GLN A 370 -17.71 18.95 22.10
N ALA A 371 -16.48 19.06 21.65
CA ALA A 371 -15.76 18.00 20.98
C ALA A 371 -15.01 17.13 21.99
N GLU A 372 -15.06 15.82 21.86
CA GLU A 372 -14.27 14.91 22.70
C GLU A 372 -12.79 14.85 22.29
N GLY A 373 -12.49 15.21 21.04
CA GLY A 373 -11.12 15.27 20.55
C GLY A 373 -11.00 16.08 19.26
N ILE A 374 -9.77 16.52 18.98
CA ILE A 374 -9.41 17.26 17.78
C ILE A 374 -8.17 16.56 17.18
N GLY A 375 -8.21 16.26 15.90
CA GLY A 375 -7.16 15.50 15.21
C GLY A 375 -6.99 15.86 13.75
N ASP A 376 -6.04 15.18 13.11
CA ASP A 376 -5.89 15.17 11.65
C ASP A 376 -6.69 13.98 11.09
N PHE A 377 -7.82 14.26 10.44
CA PHE A 377 -8.72 13.23 9.91
C PHE A 377 -8.88 13.29 8.39
N ARG A 378 -8.08 14.09 7.71
CA ARG A 378 -8.22 14.36 6.29
C ARG A 378 -6.99 14.00 5.47
N PHE A 379 -7.17 13.84 4.18
CA PHE A 379 -6.05 13.93 3.24
C PHE A 379 -5.50 15.35 3.17
N ILE A 380 -4.19 15.48 2.98
CA ILE A 380 -3.57 16.75 2.61
C ILE A 380 -3.97 17.08 1.16
N ASN A 381 -4.12 18.38 0.84
CA ASN A 381 -4.35 18.81 -0.53
C ASN A 381 -3.04 19.26 -1.21
N GLU A 382 -2.98 19.10 -2.53
CA GLU A 382 -1.85 19.62 -3.30
C GLU A 382 -1.71 21.14 -3.11
N GLY A 383 -0.48 21.61 -2.87
CA GLY A 383 -0.19 23.01 -2.61
C GLY A 383 -0.31 23.46 -1.14
N GLU A 384 -0.84 22.63 -0.24
CA GLU A 384 -0.79 22.92 1.20
C GLU A 384 0.65 22.80 1.71
N MET A 385 0.99 23.59 2.74
CA MET A 385 2.32 23.55 3.34
C MET A 385 2.57 22.20 4.03
N LEU A 386 3.72 21.59 3.74
CA LEU A 386 4.16 20.35 4.40
C LEU A 386 4.50 20.60 5.87
N GLU A 387 4.35 19.57 6.71
CA GLU A 387 4.56 19.65 8.16
C GLU A 387 6.00 20.08 8.52
N ASP A 388 6.99 19.64 7.75
CA ASP A 388 8.40 19.98 7.96
C ASP A 388 8.74 21.42 7.50
N GLY A 389 7.79 22.16 6.96
CA GLY A 389 7.97 23.52 6.47
C GLY A 389 8.80 23.62 5.18
N SER A 390 9.07 22.52 4.51
CA SER A 390 9.91 22.47 3.31
C SER A 390 9.23 23.03 2.05
N GLY A 391 7.97 23.42 2.14
CA GLY A 391 7.25 24.03 1.01
C GLY A 391 5.87 23.43 0.77
N PRO A 392 5.24 23.78 -0.36
CA PRO A 392 3.94 23.24 -0.69
C PRO A 392 4.03 21.79 -1.11
N ALA A 393 3.04 20.98 -0.69
CA ALA A 393 2.88 19.59 -1.09
C ALA A 393 2.71 19.47 -2.60
N LYS A 394 3.49 18.59 -3.22
CA LYS A 394 3.35 18.15 -4.61
C LYS A 394 2.89 16.71 -4.65
N PHE A 395 2.15 16.38 -5.68
CA PHE A 395 1.63 15.03 -5.86
C PHE A 395 2.23 14.37 -7.09
N MET A 396 2.50 13.08 -6.98
CA MET A 396 2.85 12.22 -8.11
C MET A 396 2.23 10.84 -7.92
N ARG A 397 2.19 10.06 -9.00
CA ARG A 397 1.70 8.69 -8.95
C ARG A 397 2.86 7.72 -8.87
N GLY A 398 2.68 6.62 -8.15
CA GLY A 398 3.70 5.59 -7.99
C GLY A 398 3.14 4.17 -8.05
N ILE A 399 4.01 3.27 -8.47
CA ILE A 399 3.80 1.82 -8.43
C ILE A 399 4.61 1.30 -7.25
N GLU A 400 3.97 0.75 -6.23
CA GLU A 400 4.66 0.10 -5.11
C GLU A 400 5.41 -1.14 -5.60
N VAL A 401 6.73 -1.08 -5.64
CA VAL A 401 7.61 -2.17 -6.09
C VAL A 401 8.22 -2.97 -4.95
N GLY A 402 8.28 -2.39 -3.76
CA GLY A 402 8.77 -3.04 -2.55
C GLY A 402 8.37 -2.31 -1.29
N GLN A 403 8.41 -3.01 -0.16
CA GLN A 403 8.08 -2.44 1.14
C GLN A 403 8.92 -3.08 2.25
N VAL A 404 9.31 -2.30 3.23
CA VAL A 404 10.09 -2.70 4.41
C VAL A 404 9.32 -2.38 5.68
N PHE A 405 9.24 -3.33 6.63
CA PHE A 405 8.42 -3.24 7.83
C PHE A 405 9.20 -3.55 9.10
N LYS A 406 8.94 -2.82 10.17
CA LYS A 406 9.24 -3.22 11.54
C LYS A 406 7.98 -3.82 12.17
N LEU A 407 7.92 -5.14 12.28
CA LEU A 407 6.74 -5.86 12.79
C LEU A 407 6.66 -5.87 14.32
N GLY A 408 7.80 -5.61 14.99
CA GLY A 408 7.90 -5.74 16.44
C GLY A 408 7.66 -7.18 16.90
N THR A 409 6.86 -7.35 17.94
CA THR A 409 6.57 -8.66 18.56
C THR A 409 5.23 -9.28 18.13
N LYS A 410 4.52 -8.67 17.19
CA LYS A 410 3.15 -9.06 16.78
C LYS A 410 3.02 -10.57 16.54
N TYR A 411 3.89 -11.14 15.69
CA TYR A 411 3.84 -12.57 15.37
C TYR A 411 4.50 -13.44 16.42
N SER A 412 5.63 -13.01 16.97
CA SER A 412 6.36 -13.79 17.97
C SER A 412 5.58 -13.95 19.28
N GLU A 413 4.83 -12.94 19.71
CA GLU A 413 3.94 -13.04 20.88
C GLU A 413 2.75 -13.96 20.59
N ALA A 414 2.05 -13.75 19.47
CA ALA A 414 0.90 -14.55 19.09
C ALA A 414 1.27 -16.04 18.96
N MET A 415 2.42 -16.35 18.36
CA MET A 415 2.91 -17.71 18.11
C MET A 415 3.86 -18.21 19.22
N ASN A 416 3.92 -17.53 20.37
CA ASN A 416 4.75 -17.88 21.54
C ASN A 416 6.23 -18.14 21.20
N PHE A 417 6.79 -17.36 20.27
CA PHE A 417 8.20 -17.44 19.89
C PHE A 417 9.06 -16.58 20.79
N LYS A 418 9.79 -17.23 21.70
CA LYS A 418 10.69 -16.60 22.70
C LYS A 418 12.05 -17.24 22.68
N VAL A 419 13.07 -16.42 23.00
CA VAL A 419 14.46 -16.88 23.18
C VAL A 419 14.96 -16.48 24.57
N LEU A 420 16.00 -17.18 25.04
CA LEU A 420 16.71 -16.75 26.25
C LEU A 420 17.59 -15.54 25.93
N ASP A 421 17.40 -14.46 26.69
CA ASP A 421 18.24 -13.26 26.64
C ASP A 421 19.60 -13.52 27.32
N GLN A 422 20.45 -12.47 27.38
CA GLN A 422 21.76 -12.54 28.03
C GLN A 422 21.70 -12.81 29.55
N ASN A 423 20.54 -12.61 30.19
CA ASN A 423 20.29 -12.83 31.62
C ASN A 423 19.60 -14.18 31.87
N GLY A 424 19.40 -15.01 30.85
CA GLY A 424 18.69 -16.27 30.93
C GLY A 424 17.17 -16.16 31.07
N ARG A 425 16.58 -15.01 30.77
CA ARG A 425 15.12 -14.77 30.80
C ARG A 425 14.54 -14.96 29.41
N GLN A 426 13.32 -15.43 29.34
CA GLN A 426 12.60 -15.53 28.10
C GLN A 426 12.12 -14.12 27.63
N ALA A 427 12.48 -13.76 26.42
CA ALA A 427 12.04 -12.54 25.74
C ALA A 427 11.41 -12.88 24.39
N PRO A 428 10.29 -12.21 23.99
CA PRO A 428 9.75 -12.34 22.65
C PRO A 428 10.79 -11.83 21.63
N VAL A 429 10.78 -12.41 20.44
CA VAL A 429 11.69 -12.03 19.36
C VAL A 429 11.08 -10.88 18.57
N LEU A 430 11.85 -9.83 18.31
CA LEU A 430 11.44 -8.75 17.42
C LEU A 430 11.63 -9.19 15.97
N MET A 431 10.68 -8.86 15.11
CA MET A 431 10.66 -9.28 13.71
C MET A 431 10.60 -8.08 12.75
N GLY A 432 11.27 -8.21 11.61
CA GLY A 432 11.10 -7.37 10.43
C GLY A 432 10.62 -8.20 9.23
N CYS A 433 9.89 -7.57 8.31
CA CYS A 433 9.44 -8.16 7.05
C CYS A 433 9.76 -7.24 5.88
N TYR A 434 10.20 -7.78 4.75
CA TYR A 434 10.74 -6.99 3.65
C TYR A 434 10.37 -7.64 2.31
N GLY A 435 9.43 -7.03 1.59
CA GLY A 435 8.87 -7.57 0.34
C GLY A 435 9.31 -6.81 -0.91
N ILE A 436 9.55 -7.53 -2.01
CA ILE A 436 9.69 -6.98 -3.38
C ILE A 436 8.81 -7.81 -4.31
N GLY A 437 7.88 -7.15 -5.02
CA GLY A 437 7.07 -7.80 -6.03
C GLY A 437 7.84 -8.00 -7.34
N ILE A 438 8.53 -9.12 -7.52
CA ILE A 438 9.41 -9.38 -8.67
C ILE A 438 8.68 -9.22 -10.01
N SER A 439 7.48 -9.81 -10.13
CA SER A 439 6.65 -9.65 -11.34
C SER A 439 6.19 -8.22 -11.56
N ARG A 440 5.90 -7.50 -10.47
CA ARG A 440 5.50 -6.08 -10.51
C ARG A 440 6.67 -5.18 -10.90
N VAL A 441 7.87 -5.46 -10.38
CA VAL A 441 9.13 -4.79 -10.77
C VAL A 441 9.37 -4.94 -12.26
N LEU A 442 9.24 -6.14 -12.82
CA LEU A 442 9.35 -6.34 -14.27
C LEU A 442 8.38 -5.44 -15.05
N SER A 443 7.13 -5.38 -14.60
CA SER A 443 6.12 -4.54 -15.26
C SER A 443 6.44 -3.05 -15.12
N ALA A 444 6.94 -2.60 -13.96
CA ALA A 444 7.36 -1.22 -13.73
C ALA A 444 8.57 -0.83 -14.61
N VAL A 445 9.53 -1.74 -14.78
CA VAL A 445 10.66 -1.52 -15.72
C VAL A 445 10.14 -1.36 -17.15
N VAL A 446 9.23 -2.23 -17.61
CA VAL A 446 8.66 -2.12 -18.96
C VAL A 446 7.85 -0.82 -19.12
N GLU A 447 7.15 -0.39 -18.06
CA GLU A 447 6.40 0.86 -18.08
C GLU A 447 7.29 2.10 -18.18
N SER A 448 8.50 2.06 -17.60
CA SER A 448 9.47 3.16 -17.64
C SER A 448 10.42 3.10 -18.85
N HIS A 449 10.66 1.90 -19.41
CA HIS A 449 11.68 1.65 -20.43
C HIS A 449 11.06 1.18 -21.75
N HIS A 450 10.42 2.10 -22.45
CA HIS A 450 9.83 1.87 -23.77
C HIS A 450 9.91 3.12 -24.64
N ASP A 451 9.74 2.91 -25.96
CA ASP A 451 9.56 3.96 -26.95
C ASP A 451 8.48 3.55 -27.97
N ASP A 452 8.34 4.30 -29.04
CA ASP A 452 7.37 4.00 -30.14
C ASP A 452 7.67 2.68 -30.85
N LYS A 453 8.85 2.10 -30.68
CA LYS A 453 9.29 0.86 -31.34
C LYS A 453 9.09 -0.36 -30.44
N GLY A 454 9.10 -0.18 -29.11
CA GLY A 454 8.95 -1.26 -28.16
C GLY A 454 9.67 -1.05 -26.82
N ILE A 455 10.06 -2.17 -26.20
CA ILE A 455 10.76 -2.20 -24.92
C ILE A 455 12.27 -2.06 -25.19
N TYR A 456 12.93 -1.19 -24.42
CA TYR A 456 14.39 -1.19 -24.29
C TYR A 456 14.79 -1.53 -22.87
N TRP A 457 15.72 -2.48 -22.72
CA TRP A 457 16.07 -3.02 -21.41
C TRP A 457 17.22 -2.26 -20.76
N PRO A 458 17.16 -1.99 -19.45
CA PRO A 458 18.36 -1.71 -18.68
C PRO A 458 19.39 -2.80 -18.90
N LYS A 459 20.67 -2.41 -19.07
CA LYS A 459 21.74 -3.36 -19.37
C LYS A 459 21.85 -4.50 -18.33
N SER A 460 21.52 -4.21 -17.09
CA SER A 460 21.60 -5.15 -15.96
C SER A 460 20.64 -6.35 -16.07
N ILE A 461 19.55 -6.22 -16.84
CA ILE A 461 18.50 -7.25 -16.96
C ILE A 461 18.16 -7.62 -18.41
N THR A 462 18.95 -7.13 -19.37
CA THR A 462 18.72 -7.50 -20.78
C THR A 462 18.73 -9.02 -20.94
N PRO A 463 17.76 -9.60 -21.70
CA PRO A 463 17.71 -11.05 -21.89
C PRO A 463 18.87 -11.61 -22.73
N PHE A 464 19.49 -10.76 -23.55
CA PHE A 464 20.61 -11.10 -24.43
C PHE A 464 21.52 -9.89 -24.60
N ASP A 465 22.84 -10.12 -24.66
CA ASP A 465 23.80 -9.08 -25.03
C ASP A 465 23.71 -8.73 -26.52
N ILE A 466 23.46 -9.74 -27.35
CA ILE A 466 23.33 -9.61 -28.80
C ILE A 466 22.16 -10.45 -29.30
N HIS A 467 21.37 -9.89 -30.19
CA HIS A 467 20.29 -10.60 -30.88
C HIS A 467 20.53 -10.59 -32.39
N ILE A 468 20.80 -11.76 -32.96
CA ILE A 468 20.97 -11.94 -34.41
C ILE A 468 19.58 -12.23 -35.02
N ILE A 469 19.24 -11.51 -36.09
CA ILE A 469 17.98 -11.70 -36.84
C ILE A 469 18.30 -12.07 -38.26
N THR A 470 17.93 -13.28 -38.68
CA THR A 470 18.09 -13.76 -40.03
C THR A 470 17.05 -13.13 -40.96
N ALA A 471 17.47 -12.28 -41.85
CA ALA A 471 16.56 -11.56 -42.74
C ALA A 471 15.82 -12.49 -43.75
N ASN A 472 16.44 -13.61 -44.15
CA ASN A 472 15.86 -14.59 -45.05
C ASN A 472 16.40 -15.99 -44.74
N THR A 473 15.60 -16.82 -44.10
CA THR A 473 15.95 -18.19 -43.71
C THR A 473 15.98 -19.19 -44.89
N LYS A 474 15.66 -18.76 -46.13
CA LYS A 474 15.73 -19.56 -47.32
C LYS A 474 17.00 -19.32 -48.12
N ASP A 475 17.79 -18.37 -47.77
CA ASP A 475 19.06 -18.03 -48.39
C ASP A 475 20.19 -18.71 -47.61
N GLU A 476 20.83 -19.70 -48.24
CA GLU A 476 21.89 -20.49 -47.61
C GLU A 476 23.07 -19.64 -47.16
N THR A 477 23.47 -18.64 -47.97
CA THR A 477 24.58 -17.76 -47.64
C THR A 477 24.32 -16.90 -46.40
N ILE A 478 23.08 -16.40 -46.24
CA ILE A 478 22.66 -15.63 -45.06
C ILE A 478 22.64 -16.55 -43.84
N THR A 479 22.15 -17.78 -43.96
CA THR A 479 22.08 -18.73 -42.85
C THR A 479 23.46 -19.19 -42.42
N GLU A 480 24.36 -19.51 -43.36
CA GLU A 480 25.77 -19.84 -43.06
C GLU A 480 26.49 -18.65 -42.32
N THR A 481 26.30 -17.44 -42.79
CA THR A 481 26.87 -16.24 -42.15
C THR A 481 26.33 -16.02 -40.74
N GLU A 482 25.05 -16.31 -40.52
CA GLU A 482 24.43 -16.25 -39.17
C GLU A 482 25.05 -17.26 -38.23
N GLU A 483 25.20 -18.52 -38.66
CA GLU A 483 25.82 -19.58 -37.89
C GLU A 483 27.28 -19.23 -37.53
N GLU A 484 28.08 -18.75 -38.50
CA GLU A 484 29.46 -18.30 -38.26
C GLU A 484 29.52 -17.13 -37.25
N LEU A 485 28.63 -16.14 -37.37
CA LEU A 485 28.55 -15.01 -36.42
C LEU A 485 28.11 -15.47 -35.02
N TYR A 486 27.17 -16.40 -34.95
CA TYR A 486 26.73 -16.97 -33.66
C TYR A 486 27.88 -17.65 -32.94
N ASP A 487 28.62 -18.53 -33.64
CA ASP A 487 29.75 -19.26 -33.09
C ASP A 487 30.87 -18.31 -32.61
N ILE A 488 31.18 -17.24 -33.36
CA ILE A 488 32.20 -16.23 -32.99
C ILE A 488 31.77 -15.43 -31.73
N LEU A 489 30.48 -15.18 -31.57
CA LEU A 489 29.96 -14.38 -30.46
C LEU A 489 29.68 -15.20 -29.19
N GLU A 490 29.61 -16.54 -29.30
CA GLU A 490 29.46 -17.46 -28.17
C GLU A 490 30.84 -17.79 -27.52
N GLU A 491 31.97 -17.62 -28.24
CA GLU A 491 33.34 -17.70 -27.71
C GLU A 491 33.70 -16.47 -26.86
#